data_36b961af0fc5e74e47aa97202fa42779
#
_entry.id   36b961af0fc5e74e47aa97202fa42779
#
_cell.length_a   1.000
_cell.length_b   1.000
_cell.length_c   1.000
_cell.angle_alpha   90.00
_cell.angle_beta   90.00
_cell.angle_gamma   90.00
#
_symmetry.space_group_name_H-M   'P 1'
#
loop_
_entity.id
_entity.type
_entity.pdbx_description
1 polymer ?
#
loop_
_entity_poly.entity_id
_entity_poly.type
_entity_poly.pdbx_seq_one_letter_code
_entity_poly.pdbx_strand_id
1 'polypeptide(L)'
;MNNITIVTAFYDIGRENWIYYNRDTSYYFECFERLCQLKNKIIIFSQIKFKPQFDKIISEKKSNLVVIYEEIFETNRDLLEKIKKSQENLQNMGGLCNDGKPPEYWCPEYILVNYLKSYFCLSAIEQISDIDDMVSWIDFGYVKKQKQIPESKIWRYDFDDKIHLWNILDIPKQLNILDTIKNNTVYIQG
;
A
#
# COMPACT_ATOMS: atom_id res chain seq x y z
N MET A 1 -19.41 4.87 17.56
CA MET A 1 -18.77 4.21 16.38
C MET A 1 -17.90 5.24 15.73
N ASN A 2 -16.59 5.01 15.71
CA ASN A 2 -15.65 5.97 15.17
C ASN A 2 -15.67 5.91 13.64
N ASN A 3 -15.70 7.05 13.00
CA ASN A 3 -15.48 7.15 11.58
C ASN A 3 -14.01 6.83 11.29
N ILE A 4 -13.73 6.31 10.10
CA ILE A 4 -12.38 5.97 9.68
C ILE A 4 -12.04 6.76 8.44
N THR A 5 -10.97 7.55 8.49
CA THR A 5 -10.34 8.10 7.29
C THR A 5 -9.43 7.05 6.68
N ILE A 6 -9.61 6.79 5.40
CA ILE A 6 -8.78 5.86 4.63
C ILE A 6 -7.61 6.64 4.03
N VAL A 7 -6.40 6.11 4.22
CA VAL A 7 -5.20 6.60 3.55
C VAL A 7 -4.69 5.55 2.57
N THR A 8 -4.36 5.97 1.39
CA THR A 8 -3.80 5.10 0.34
C THR A 8 -2.75 5.85 -0.48
N ALA A 9 -1.97 5.12 -1.27
CA ALA A 9 -1.04 5.74 -2.20
C ALA A 9 -0.96 4.98 -3.52
N PHE A 10 -0.72 5.72 -4.60
CA PHE A 10 -0.44 5.15 -5.91
C PHE A 10 0.79 5.80 -6.52
N TYR A 11 1.82 5.00 -6.72
CA TYR A 11 3.07 5.37 -7.38
C TYR A 11 3.36 4.37 -8.50
N ASP A 12 3.72 4.89 -9.67
CA ASP A 12 4.11 4.04 -10.78
C ASP A 12 5.53 3.50 -10.54
N ILE A 13 5.61 2.21 -10.37
CA ILE A 13 6.84 1.45 -10.18
C ILE A 13 7.15 0.56 -11.38
N GLY A 14 6.57 0.86 -12.55
CA GLY A 14 6.79 0.11 -13.79
C GLY A 14 6.16 -1.28 -13.80
N ARG A 15 5.13 -1.52 -12.99
CA ARG A 15 4.55 -2.85 -12.78
C ARG A 15 3.92 -3.46 -14.03
N GLU A 16 3.56 -2.67 -14.99
CA GLU A 16 3.07 -3.12 -16.30
C GLU A 16 4.11 -3.90 -17.11
N ASN A 17 5.40 -3.67 -16.82
CA ASN A 17 6.52 -4.32 -17.50
C ASN A 17 7.09 -5.52 -16.75
N TRP A 18 6.49 -5.93 -15.62
CA TRP A 18 6.98 -7.05 -14.82
C TRP A 18 6.67 -8.38 -15.47
N ILE A 19 7.60 -9.32 -15.38
CA ILE A 19 7.40 -10.69 -15.88
C ILE A 19 6.35 -11.41 -15.04
N TYR A 20 6.40 -11.23 -13.71
CA TYR A 20 5.45 -11.79 -12.76
C TYR A 20 4.65 -10.68 -12.10
N TYR A 21 3.36 -10.95 -11.80
CA TYR A 21 2.46 -9.98 -11.16
C TYR A 21 2.28 -8.69 -11.97
N ASN A 22 2.40 -8.79 -13.30
CA ASN A 22 2.11 -7.70 -14.22
C ASN A 22 0.72 -7.14 -13.94
N ARG A 23 0.64 -5.81 -13.83
CA ARG A 23 -0.61 -5.07 -13.70
C ARG A 23 -0.39 -3.67 -14.25
N ASP A 24 -1.21 -3.29 -15.18
CA ASP A 24 -1.18 -1.95 -15.73
C ASP A 24 -1.81 -0.91 -14.79
N THR A 25 -1.61 0.33 -15.13
CA THR A 25 -2.18 1.47 -14.40
C THR A 25 -3.71 1.44 -14.42
N SER A 26 -4.34 1.02 -15.51
CA SER A 26 -5.79 0.98 -15.64
C SER A 26 -6.43 0.02 -14.65
N TYR A 27 -5.84 -1.15 -14.44
CA TYR A 27 -6.29 -2.12 -13.43
C TYR A 27 -6.33 -1.51 -12.02
N TYR A 28 -5.29 -0.74 -11.66
CA TYR A 28 -5.23 -0.10 -10.35
C TYR A 28 -6.29 0.98 -10.19
N PHE A 29 -6.51 1.80 -11.22
CA PHE A 29 -7.54 2.81 -11.19
C PHE A 29 -8.94 2.21 -11.15
N GLU A 30 -9.22 1.10 -11.82
CA GLU A 30 -10.48 0.37 -11.67
C GLU A 30 -10.72 -0.13 -10.24
N CYS A 31 -9.68 -0.66 -9.59
CA CYS A 31 -9.76 -1.05 -8.18
C CYS A 31 -10.04 0.15 -7.27
N PHE A 32 -9.37 1.26 -7.54
CA PHE A 32 -9.55 2.50 -6.79
C PHE A 32 -10.94 3.12 -7.00
N GLU A 33 -11.47 3.10 -8.21
CA GLU A 33 -12.84 3.56 -8.47
C GLU A 33 -13.89 2.76 -7.69
N ARG A 34 -13.64 1.46 -7.48
CA ARG A 34 -14.48 0.66 -6.58
C ARG A 34 -14.31 1.11 -5.13
N LEU A 35 -13.08 1.37 -4.66
CA LEU A 35 -12.82 1.90 -3.32
C LEU A 35 -13.54 3.24 -3.10
N CYS A 36 -13.60 4.11 -4.11
CA CYS A 36 -14.29 5.39 -4.07
C CYS A 36 -15.83 5.29 -3.91
N GLN A 37 -16.40 4.09 -3.95
CA GLN A 37 -17.81 3.90 -3.61
C GLN A 37 -18.07 3.98 -2.09
N LEU A 38 -17.03 3.90 -1.28
CA LEU A 38 -17.13 4.10 0.15
C LEU A 38 -17.43 5.57 0.46
N LYS A 39 -18.21 5.78 1.52
CA LYS A 39 -18.56 7.12 2.04
C LYS A 39 -17.48 7.67 2.98
N ASN A 40 -16.51 6.85 3.32
CA ASN A 40 -15.36 7.25 4.12
C ASN A 40 -14.57 8.37 3.43
N LYS A 41 -13.94 9.24 4.20
CA LYS A 41 -12.94 10.15 3.67
C LYS A 41 -11.75 9.34 3.17
N ILE A 42 -11.24 9.67 1.98
CA ILE A 42 -10.10 8.99 1.36
C ILE A 42 -9.04 10.01 1.03
N ILE A 43 -7.85 9.84 1.58
CA ILE A 43 -6.67 10.65 1.30
C ILE A 43 -5.70 9.81 0.48
N ILE A 44 -5.26 10.38 -0.64
CA ILE A 44 -4.44 9.68 -1.63
C ILE A 44 -3.14 10.42 -1.82
N PHE A 45 -2.01 9.72 -1.65
CA PHE A 45 -0.70 10.22 -2.03
C PHE A 45 -0.34 9.70 -3.42
N SER A 46 0.15 10.56 -4.31
CA SER A 46 0.47 10.15 -5.68
C SER A 46 1.46 11.08 -6.37
N GLN A 47 1.97 10.64 -7.53
CA GLN A 47 2.75 11.45 -8.43
C GLN A 47 1.86 12.44 -9.20
N ILE A 48 2.39 13.63 -9.47
CA ILE A 48 1.66 14.68 -10.19
C ILE A 48 1.20 14.25 -11.60
N LYS A 49 1.91 13.32 -12.24
CA LYS A 49 1.55 12.80 -13.57
C LYS A 49 0.17 12.14 -13.62
N PHE A 50 -0.36 11.69 -12.49
CA PHE A 50 -1.70 11.08 -12.39
C PHE A 50 -2.81 12.07 -12.07
N LYS A 51 -2.50 13.36 -11.99
CA LYS A 51 -3.50 14.41 -11.72
C LYS A 51 -4.72 14.33 -12.65
N PRO A 52 -4.59 14.14 -13.97
CA PRO A 52 -5.75 14.08 -14.86
C PRO A 52 -6.72 12.93 -14.52
N GLN A 53 -6.21 11.76 -14.12
CA GLN A 53 -7.01 10.60 -13.72
C GLN A 53 -7.77 10.89 -12.43
N PHE A 54 -7.10 11.47 -11.43
CA PHE A 54 -7.73 11.83 -10.17
C PHE A 54 -8.76 12.95 -10.34
N ASP A 55 -8.47 13.98 -11.11
CA ASP A 55 -9.42 15.08 -11.40
C ASP A 55 -10.71 14.52 -12.04
N LYS A 56 -10.61 13.57 -12.95
CA LYS A 56 -11.74 12.88 -13.54
C LYS A 56 -12.59 12.17 -12.47
N ILE A 57 -11.96 11.36 -11.61
CA ILE A 57 -12.67 10.62 -10.57
C ILE A 57 -13.33 11.57 -9.57
N ILE A 58 -12.65 12.64 -9.16
CA ILE A 58 -13.20 13.65 -8.25
C ILE A 58 -14.43 14.32 -8.86
N SER A 59 -14.39 14.70 -10.14
CA SER A 59 -15.51 15.33 -10.83
C SER A 59 -16.74 14.43 -10.94
N GLU A 60 -16.54 13.13 -11.10
CA GLU A 60 -17.60 12.15 -11.25
C GLU A 60 -18.22 11.70 -9.92
N LYS A 61 -17.40 11.56 -8.87
CA LYS A 61 -17.78 10.82 -7.63
C LYS A 61 -17.95 11.66 -6.37
N LYS A 62 -17.65 12.96 -6.42
CA LYS A 62 -17.86 13.97 -5.34
C LYS A 62 -17.14 13.75 -3.99
N SER A 63 -16.40 14.74 -3.63
CA SER A 63 -16.20 15.44 -2.34
C SER A 63 -15.51 14.74 -1.16
N ASN A 64 -15.42 13.43 -1.05
CA ASN A 64 -14.70 12.80 0.07
C ASN A 64 -13.26 12.37 -0.26
N LEU A 65 -12.75 12.79 -1.42
CA LEU A 65 -11.39 12.48 -1.89
C LEU A 65 -10.50 13.70 -1.74
N VAL A 66 -9.33 13.49 -1.14
CA VAL A 66 -8.24 14.47 -1.07
C VAL A 66 -7.00 13.86 -1.71
N VAL A 67 -6.40 14.52 -2.68
CA VAL A 67 -5.18 14.04 -3.35
C VAL A 67 -4.01 14.94 -2.97
N ILE A 68 -2.95 14.34 -2.44
CA ILE A 68 -1.69 15.00 -2.11
C ILE A 68 -0.65 14.51 -3.12
N TYR A 69 -0.06 15.43 -3.86
CA TYR A 69 0.97 15.11 -4.84
C TYR A 69 2.35 15.26 -4.24
N GLU A 70 3.12 14.18 -4.24
CA GLU A 70 4.48 14.13 -3.68
C GLU A 70 5.35 13.20 -4.54
N GLU A 71 6.55 13.65 -4.91
CA GLU A 71 7.50 12.87 -5.71
C GLU A 71 8.47 12.11 -4.79
N ILE A 72 7.96 11.08 -4.11
CA ILE A 72 8.70 10.33 -3.08
C ILE A 72 10.00 9.69 -3.58
N PHE A 73 10.10 9.34 -4.85
CA PHE A 73 11.32 8.76 -5.40
C PHE A 73 12.43 9.79 -5.53
N GLU A 74 12.08 11.06 -5.68
CA GLU A 74 13.04 12.16 -5.72
C GLU A 74 13.45 12.59 -4.32
N THR A 75 12.48 12.73 -3.42
CA THR A 75 12.73 13.19 -2.05
C THR A 75 13.42 12.13 -1.19
N ASN A 76 13.33 10.84 -1.54
CA ASN A 76 13.93 9.74 -0.80
C ASN A 76 15.05 9.01 -1.58
N ARG A 77 15.80 9.70 -2.43
CA ARG A 77 16.87 9.09 -3.25
C ARG A 77 17.89 8.31 -2.42
N ASP A 78 18.36 8.88 -1.32
CA ASP A 78 19.34 8.23 -0.46
C ASP A 78 18.83 6.92 0.17
N LEU A 79 17.54 6.90 0.54
CA LEU A 79 16.91 5.70 1.06
C LEU A 79 16.73 4.66 -0.04
N LEU A 80 16.32 5.08 -1.22
CA LEU A 80 16.15 4.22 -2.38
C LEU A 80 17.47 3.52 -2.77
N GLU A 81 18.58 4.27 -2.79
CA GLU A 81 19.93 3.71 -3.05
C GLU A 81 20.37 2.73 -1.94
N LYS A 82 20.05 3.00 -0.68
CA LYS A 82 20.33 2.06 0.42
C LYS A 82 19.53 0.76 0.26
N ILE A 83 18.26 0.84 -0.13
CA ILE A 83 17.42 -0.33 -0.39
C ILE A 83 18.02 -1.15 -1.53
N LYS A 84 18.35 -0.51 -2.66
CA LYS A 84 18.96 -1.15 -3.83
C LYS A 84 20.24 -1.88 -3.46
N LYS A 85 21.15 -1.22 -2.74
CA LYS A 85 22.39 -1.84 -2.27
C LYS A 85 22.13 -3.04 -1.35
N SER A 86 21.11 -2.98 -0.51
CA SER A 86 20.73 -4.11 0.35
C SER A 86 20.19 -5.28 -0.46
N GLN A 87 19.41 -5.04 -1.50
CA GLN A 87 18.93 -6.06 -2.43
C GLN A 87 20.09 -6.73 -3.18
N GLU A 88 21.05 -5.95 -3.69
CA GLU A 88 22.26 -6.45 -4.35
C GLU A 88 23.10 -7.33 -3.40
N ASN A 89 23.29 -6.91 -2.15
CA ASN A 89 23.99 -7.70 -1.14
C ASN A 89 23.29 -9.04 -0.86
N LEU A 90 21.96 -9.03 -0.72
CA LEU A 90 21.18 -10.27 -0.51
C LEU A 90 21.31 -11.23 -1.70
N GLN A 91 21.31 -10.74 -2.91
CA GLN A 91 21.52 -11.54 -4.12
C GLN A 91 22.92 -12.16 -4.14
N ASN A 92 23.95 -11.39 -3.76
CA ASN A 92 25.34 -11.86 -3.70
C ASN A 92 25.58 -12.90 -2.59
N MET A 93 24.77 -12.91 -1.53
CA MET A 93 24.87 -13.89 -0.43
C MET A 93 24.22 -15.26 -0.74
N GLY A 94 23.93 -15.55 -2.00
CA GLY A 94 23.36 -16.83 -2.42
C GLY A 94 21.88 -16.81 -2.69
N GLY A 95 21.39 -15.66 -3.11
CA GLY A 95 20.09 -15.45 -3.77
C GLY A 95 18.90 -16.01 -3.00
N LEU A 96 18.21 -15.16 -2.28
CA LEU A 96 16.97 -15.56 -1.62
C LEU A 96 15.84 -15.82 -2.61
N CYS A 97 15.97 -15.40 -3.87
CA CYS A 97 14.99 -15.67 -4.93
C CYS A 97 15.63 -15.67 -6.31
N ASN A 98 16.07 -16.81 -6.76
CA ASN A 98 16.59 -17.01 -8.11
C ASN A 98 15.48 -17.04 -9.18
N ASP A 99 14.21 -17.06 -8.79
CA ASP A 99 13.09 -17.13 -9.74
C ASP A 99 12.47 -15.75 -10.09
N GLY A 100 13.04 -14.67 -9.53
CA GLY A 100 12.63 -13.29 -9.83
C GLY A 100 11.21 -12.90 -9.46
N LYS A 101 10.48 -13.76 -8.71
CA LYS A 101 9.06 -13.54 -8.44
C LYS A 101 8.77 -12.46 -7.39
N PRO A 102 9.29 -12.49 -6.17
CA PRO A 102 8.95 -11.48 -5.19
C PRO A 102 9.64 -10.15 -5.48
N PRO A 103 8.88 -9.07 -5.66
CA PRO A 103 9.42 -7.75 -5.99
C PRO A 103 10.29 -7.16 -4.87
N GLU A 104 10.15 -7.66 -3.66
CA GLU A 104 10.97 -7.28 -2.50
C GLU A 104 12.47 -7.49 -2.73
N TYR A 105 12.85 -8.38 -3.63
CA TYR A 105 14.26 -8.71 -3.86
C TYR A 105 14.91 -7.95 -5.01
N TRP A 106 14.14 -7.24 -5.84
CA TRP A 106 14.68 -6.63 -7.04
C TRP A 106 14.08 -5.27 -7.42
N CYS A 107 12.95 -4.86 -6.80
CA CYS A 107 12.31 -3.58 -7.08
C CYS A 107 12.42 -2.67 -5.84
N PRO A 108 13.41 -1.78 -5.77
CA PRO A 108 13.61 -0.91 -4.63
C PRO A 108 12.45 0.08 -4.44
N GLU A 109 11.81 0.53 -5.52
CA GLU A 109 10.65 1.41 -5.49
C GLU A 109 9.46 0.73 -4.79
N TYR A 110 9.25 -0.57 -5.02
CA TYR A 110 8.22 -1.36 -4.33
C TYR A 110 8.45 -1.37 -2.81
N ILE A 111 9.69 -1.61 -2.39
CA ILE A 111 10.06 -1.58 -0.97
C ILE A 111 9.85 -0.19 -0.38
N LEU A 112 10.28 0.87 -1.07
CA LEU A 112 10.13 2.24 -0.59
C LEU A 112 8.66 2.60 -0.36
N VAL A 113 7.78 2.33 -1.32
CA VAL A 113 6.33 2.60 -1.18
C VAL A 113 5.75 1.84 0.01
N ASN A 114 6.12 0.56 0.21
CA ASN A 114 5.65 -0.21 1.35
C ASN A 114 6.21 0.31 2.69
N TYR A 115 7.46 0.74 2.71
CA TYR A 115 8.09 1.32 3.90
C TYR A 115 7.44 2.64 4.32
N LEU A 116 6.98 3.44 3.37
CA LEU A 116 6.37 4.74 3.62
C LEU A 116 4.87 4.69 4.01
N LYS A 117 4.24 3.52 4.16
CA LYS A 117 2.82 3.43 4.52
C LYS A 117 2.46 4.17 5.81
N SER A 118 3.28 4.02 6.85
CA SER A 118 3.10 4.74 8.12
C SER A 118 3.37 6.25 7.98
N TYR A 119 4.35 6.63 7.16
CA TYR A 119 4.62 8.03 6.83
C TYR A 119 3.39 8.68 6.16
N PHE A 120 2.77 8.04 5.18
CA PHE A 120 1.57 8.58 4.53
C PHE A 120 0.42 8.75 5.52
N CYS A 121 0.21 7.81 6.44
CA CYS A 121 -0.81 7.97 7.48
C CYS A 121 -0.50 9.15 8.40
N LEU A 122 0.73 9.28 8.86
CA LEU A 122 1.16 10.40 9.72
C LEU A 122 1.03 11.74 8.98
N SER A 123 1.52 11.80 7.75
CA SER A 123 1.45 12.99 6.91
C SER A 123 0.01 13.43 6.64
N ALA A 124 -0.91 12.47 6.46
CA ALA A 124 -2.34 12.78 6.34
C ALA A 124 -2.89 13.41 7.62
N ILE A 125 -2.54 12.88 8.80
CA ILE A 125 -2.96 13.41 10.10
C ILE A 125 -2.45 14.84 10.30
N GLU A 126 -1.22 15.13 9.89
CA GLU A 126 -0.60 16.45 10.06
C GLU A 126 -1.13 17.50 9.08
N GLN A 127 -1.49 17.10 7.85
CA GLN A 127 -1.87 18.04 6.79
C GLN A 127 -3.36 18.31 6.69
N ILE A 128 -4.22 17.40 7.18
CA ILE A 128 -5.67 17.48 6.99
C ILE A 128 -6.35 17.79 8.32
N SER A 129 -6.93 18.96 8.42
CA SER A 129 -7.53 19.48 9.67
C SER A 129 -8.82 18.79 10.10
N ASP A 130 -9.59 18.21 9.17
CA ASP A 130 -10.86 17.52 9.43
C ASP A 130 -10.76 16.00 9.21
N ILE A 131 -9.68 15.41 9.74
CA ILE A 131 -9.48 13.97 9.74
C ILE A 131 -10.32 13.30 10.83
N ASP A 132 -10.81 12.09 10.57
CA ASP A 132 -11.54 11.31 11.58
C ASP A 132 -10.62 10.83 12.72
N ASP A 133 -11.20 10.42 13.85
CA ASP A 133 -10.47 9.92 15.02
C ASP A 133 -9.58 8.71 14.73
N MET A 134 -9.94 7.96 13.68
CA MET A 134 -9.18 6.80 13.24
C MET A 134 -8.70 6.97 11.80
N VAL A 135 -7.46 6.60 11.58
CA VAL A 135 -6.84 6.55 10.25
C VAL A 135 -6.45 5.10 9.94
N SER A 136 -6.77 4.65 8.74
CA SER A 136 -6.44 3.31 8.30
C SER A 136 -5.81 3.31 6.93
N TRP A 137 -4.74 2.54 6.77
CA TRP A 137 -4.14 2.27 5.47
C TRP A 137 -4.92 1.22 4.69
N ILE A 138 -5.23 1.50 3.43
CA ILE A 138 -5.72 0.51 2.47
C ILE A 138 -4.89 0.61 1.19
N ASP A 139 -4.39 -0.52 0.69
CA ASP A 139 -3.68 -0.54 -0.58
C ASP A 139 -4.59 -0.07 -1.72
N PHE A 140 -4.06 0.78 -2.61
CA PHE A 140 -4.80 1.39 -3.72
C PHE A 140 -5.53 0.36 -4.61
N GLY A 141 -4.90 -0.80 -4.82
CA GLY A 141 -5.46 -1.93 -5.57
C GLY A 141 -6.25 -2.95 -4.73
N TYR A 142 -6.69 -2.60 -3.51
CA TYR A 142 -7.31 -3.56 -2.60
C TYR A 142 -8.67 -4.08 -3.08
N VAL A 143 -9.53 -3.19 -3.57
CA VAL A 143 -10.91 -3.55 -3.96
C VAL A 143 -10.94 -4.12 -5.38
N LYS A 144 -10.61 -5.41 -5.49
CA LYS A 144 -10.57 -6.12 -6.78
C LYS A 144 -11.95 -6.50 -7.30
N LYS A 145 -12.93 -6.69 -6.40
CA LYS A 145 -14.28 -7.15 -6.72
C LYS A 145 -15.32 -6.33 -5.99
N GLN A 146 -16.46 -6.08 -6.63
CA GLN A 146 -17.56 -5.31 -6.06
C GLN A 146 -18.05 -5.84 -4.70
N LYS A 147 -18.04 -7.14 -4.50
CA LYS A 147 -18.45 -7.78 -3.24
C LYS A 147 -17.58 -7.44 -2.02
N GLN A 148 -16.43 -6.78 -2.21
CA GLN A 148 -15.56 -6.32 -1.12
C GLN A 148 -16.03 -4.98 -0.54
N ILE A 149 -16.96 -4.29 -1.23
CA ILE A 149 -17.60 -3.09 -0.71
C ILE A 149 -18.80 -3.50 0.13
N PRO A 150 -18.88 -3.08 1.41
CA PRO A 150 -20.03 -3.38 2.25
C PRO A 150 -21.30 -2.68 1.71
N GLU A 151 -22.47 -3.27 1.96
CA GLU A 151 -23.77 -2.70 1.53
C GLU A 151 -24.00 -1.29 2.05
N SER A 152 -23.58 -1.02 3.29
CA SER A 152 -23.64 0.31 3.91
C SER A 152 -22.80 1.36 3.19
N LYS A 153 -21.85 0.93 2.37
CA LYS A 153 -20.79 1.76 1.77
C LYS A 153 -19.97 2.53 2.81
N ILE A 154 -19.94 2.07 4.03
CA ILE A 154 -19.12 2.63 5.10
C ILE A 154 -18.22 1.51 5.61
N TRP A 155 -16.91 1.72 5.48
CA TRP A 155 -15.95 0.84 6.11
C TRP A 155 -15.67 1.35 7.51
N ARG A 156 -15.91 0.50 8.49
CA ARG A 156 -15.74 0.80 9.91
C ARG A 156 -15.42 -0.47 10.68
N TYR A 157 -14.68 -0.32 11.74
CA TYR A 157 -14.41 -1.38 12.69
C TYR A 157 -14.26 -0.76 14.10
N ASP A 158 -14.82 -1.42 15.10
CA ASP A 158 -14.66 -1.01 16.49
C ASP A 158 -13.45 -1.76 17.07
N PHE A 159 -12.26 -1.17 16.93
CA PHE A 159 -11.07 -1.66 17.60
C PHE A 159 -11.14 -1.33 19.10
N ASP A 160 -10.73 -2.27 19.96
CA ASP A 160 -10.37 -1.98 21.33
C ASP A 160 -8.93 -1.42 21.41
N ASP A 161 -8.49 -0.97 22.60
CA ASP A 161 -7.17 -0.36 22.82
C ASP A 161 -6.02 -1.38 22.81
N LYS A 162 -6.10 -2.39 21.95
CA LYS A 162 -5.10 -3.46 21.84
C LYS A 162 -4.49 -3.52 20.45
N ILE A 163 -3.28 -4.09 20.39
CA ILE A 163 -2.68 -4.47 19.12
C ILE A 163 -3.32 -5.78 18.66
N HIS A 164 -3.92 -5.76 17.48
CA HIS A 164 -4.54 -6.94 16.87
C HIS A 164 -3.55 -7.58 15.89
N LEU A 165 -3.20 -8.84 16.15
CA LEU A 165 -2.38 -9.66 15.28
C LEU A 165 -3.15 -10.93 14.92
N TRP A 166 -3.13 -11.30 13.65
CA TRP A 166 -3.80 -12.51 13.16
C TRP A 166 -2.77 -13.56 12.77
N ASN A 167 -2.87 -14.75 13.32
CA ASN A 167 -2.11 -15.89 12.84
C ASN A 167 -2.66 -16.33 11.49
N ILE A 168 -1.77 -16.38 10.49
CA ILE A 168 -2.08 -16.93 9.17
C ILE A 168 -1.67 -18.39 9.10
N LEU A 169 -0.56 -18.73 9.73
CA LEU A 169 -0.02 -20.08 9.83
C LEU A 169 0.41 -20.36 11.27
N ASP A 170 0.43 -21.63 11.65
CA ASP A 170 0.96 -22.03 12.95
C ASP A 170 2.45 -21.66 13.07
N ILE A 171 2.78 -20.94 14.13
CA ILE A 171 4.16 -20.52 14.38
C ILE A 171 4.95 -21.72 14.90
N PRO A 172 6.02 -22.18 14.24
CA PRO A 172 6.82 -23.30 14.70
C PRO A 172 7.54 -22.95 16.01
N LYS A 173 7.77 -23.95 16.88
CA LYS A 173 8.49 -23.77 18.15
C LYS A 173 9.89 -23.18 17.97
N GLN A 174 10.54 -23.45 16.84
CA GLN A 174 11.80 -22.85 16.43
C GLN A 174 11.60 -22.22 15.06
N LEU A 175 11.70 -20.91 15.00
CA LEU A 175 11.61 -20.15 13.74
C LEU A 175 13.02 -19.92 13.20
N ASN A 176 13.30 -20.45 12.01
CA ASN A 176 14.49 -20.08 11.27
C ASN A 176 14.15 -18.87 10.37
N ILE A 177 14.67 -17.70 10.73
CA ILE A 177 14.42 -16.45 10.02
C ILE A 177 14.85 -16.54 8.55
N LEU A 178 16.01 -17.14 8.28
CA LEU A 178 16.51 -17.28 6.91
C LEU A 178 15.62 -18.19 6.05
N ASP A 179 15.13 -19.29 6.61
CA ASP A 179 14.22 -20.17 5.89
C ASP A 179 12.84 -19.52 5.69
N THR A 180 12.38 -18.75 6.67
CA THR A 180 11.15 -17.98 6.58
C THR A 180 11.23 -16.97 5.44
N ILE A 181 12.34 -16.23 5.34
CA ILE A 181 12.59 -15.27 4.26
C ILE A 181 12.70 -16.00 2.91
N LYS A 182 13.53 -17.07 2.82
CA LYS A 182 13.72 -17.86 1.58
C LYS A 182 12.43 -18.41 1.01
N ASN A 183 11.54 -18.87 1.89
CA ASN A 183 10.27 -19.47 1.49
C ASN A 183 9.14 -18.45 1.38
N ASN A 184 9.41 -17.15 1.62
CA ASN A 184 8.41 -16.09 1.66
C ASN A 184 7.19 -16.45 2.54
N THR A 185 7.45 -17.00 3.73
CA THR A 185 6.41 -17.51 4.62
C THR A 185 5.95 -16.41 5.56
N VAL A 186 4.65 -16.14 5.57
CA VAL A 186 4.02 -15.18 6.48
C VAL A 186 3.25 -15.94 7.55
N TYR A 187 3.66 -15.77 8.82
CA TYR A 187 3.00 -16.42 9.97
C TYR A 187 1.99 -15.51 10.66
N ILE A 188 2.28 -14.21 10.71
CA ILE A 188 1.46 -13.22 11.41
C ILE A 188 1.25 -12.03 10.48
N GLN A 189 0.05 -11.50 10.49
CA GLN A 189 -0.31 -10.26 9.81
C GLN A 189 -1.10 -9.36 10.77
N GLY A 190 -0.78 -8.08 10.79
CA GLY A 190 -1.47 -7.06 11.57
C GLY A 190 -2.00 -5.94 10.69
#